data_a279f56c4f089048ab36a0c08751797c
#
_entry.id   a279f56c4f089048ab36a0c08751797c
#
_cell.length_a   1.000
_cell.length_b   1.000
_cell.length_c   1.000
_cell.angle_alpha   90.00
_cell.angle_beta   90.00
_cell.angle_gamma   90.00
#
_symmetry.space_group_name_H-M   'P 1'
#
loop_
_entity.id
_entity.type
_entity.pdbx_description
1 polymer ?
#
loop_
_entity_poly.entity_id
_entity_poly.type
_entity_poly.pdbx_seq_one_letter_code
_entity_poly.pdbx_strand_id
1 'polypeptide(L)' 'MIREGDRVKVVPREKSPPSKKYAGQTGVVTTTSPSVYGPLLFVQMDENPEDVDTGFREDDLEEVGEWEDS' A
#
# COMPACT_ATOMS: atom_id res chain seq x y z
N MET A 1 -7.33 0.52 10.51
CA MET A 1 -6.45 1.63 10.10
C MET A 1 -5.07 1.09 9.75
N ILE A 2 -4.56 1.45 8.59
CA ILE A 2 -3.27 0.94 8.11
C ILE A 2 -2.13 1.70 8.76
N ARG A 3 -1.11 0.98 9.21
CA ARG A 3 0.05 1.56 9.90
C ARG A 3 1.35 1.04 9.29
N GLU A 4 2.45 1.67 9.69
CA GLU A 4 3.77 1.19 9.32
C GLU A 4 3.95 -0.26 9.80
N GLY A 5 4.50 -1.08 8.94
CA GLY A 5 4.72 -2.49 9.23
C GLY A 5 3.57 -3.40 8.84
N ASP A 6 2.42 -2.84 8.49
CA ASP A 6 1.27 -3.65 8.09
C ASP A 6 1.46 -4.21 6.67
N ARG A 7 1.01 -5.44 6.49
CA ARG A 7 0.93 -6.00 5.14
C ARG A 7 -0.34 -5.53 4.48
N VAL A 8 -0.20 -5.11 3.24
CA VAL A 8 -1.32 -4.56 2.49
C VAL A 8 -1.34 -5.13 1.07
N LYS A 9 -2.51 -5.10 0.47
CA LYS A 9 -2.71 -5.48 -0.92
C LYS A 9 -3.22 -4.27 -1.67
N VAL A 10 -2.69 -4.04 -2.86
CA VAL A 10 -3.10 -2.91 -3.68
C VAL A 10 -4.42 -3.22 -4.37
N VAL A 11 -5.38 -2.33 -4.18
CA VAL A 11 -6.71 -2.41 -4.80
C VAL A 11 -6.75 -1.38 -5.92
N PRO A 12 -6.95 -1.78 -7.18
CA PRO A 12 -6.93 -0.82 -8.29
C PRO A 12 -8.09 0.16 -8.22
N ARG A 13 -7.78 1.43 -8.46
CA ARG A 13 -8.75 2.51 -8.50
C ARG A 13 -8.49 3.36 -9.72
N GLU A 14 -9.55 3.78 -10.41
CA GLU A 14 -9.42 4.52 -11.66
C GLU A 14 -8.62 5.80 -11.53
N LYS A 15 -8.75 6.49 -10.41
CA LYS A 15 -8.12 7.79 -10.21
C LYS A 15 -6.75 7.70 -9.53
N SER A 16 -6.22 6.50 -9.42
CA SER A 16 -4.96 6.30 -8.73
C SER A 16 -4.01 5.48 -9.60
N PRO A 17 -3.16 6.14 -10.40
CA PRO A 17 -2.21 5.43 -11.26
C PRO A 17 -1.33 4.42 -10.53
N PRO A 18 -0.80 4.71 -9.32
CA PRO A 18 -0.03 3.70 -8.61
C PRO A 18 -0.82 2.45 -8.29
N SER A 19 -2.10 2.58 -7.96
CA SER A 19 -2.92 1.42 -7.64
C SER A 19 -3.17 0.55 -8.85
N LYS A 20 -3.20 1.15 -10.05
CA LYS A 20 -3.34 0.39 -11.28
C LYS A 20 -2.05 -0.35 -11.63
N LYS A 21 -0.91 0.30 -11.43
CA LYS A 21 0.38 -0.27 -11.74
C LYS A 21 0.66 -1.52 -10.89
N TYR A 22 0.28 -1.47 -9.64
CA TYR A 22 0.56 -2.56 -8.70
C TYR A 22 -0.70 -3.35 -8.31
N ALA A 23 -1.73 -3.28 -9.11
CA ALA A 23 -3.01 -3.92 -8.81
C ALA A 23 -2.84 -5.40 -8.43
N GLY A 24 -3.41 -5.78 -7.29
CA GLY A 24 -3.38 -7.15 -6.83
C GLY A 24 -2.10 -7.60 -6.16
N GLN A 25 -1.08 -6.75 -6.16
CA GLN A 25 0.20 -7.08 -5.51
C GLN A 25 0.15 -6.75 -4.03
N THR A 26 1.02 -7.39 -3.27
CA THR A 26 1.11 -7.17 -1.84
C THR A 26 2.44 -6.54 -1.47
N GLY A 27 2.48 -5.91 -0.32
CA GLY A 27 3.68 -5.30 0.20
C GLY A 27 3.53 -4.94 1.66
N VAL A 28 4.53 -4.22 2.18
CA VAL A 28 4.54 -3.79 3.58
C VAL A 28 4.67 -2.28 3.62
N VAL A 29 3.86 -1.65 4.45
CA VAL A 29 3.93 -0.20 4.66
C VAL A 29 5.22 0.13 5.41
N THR A 30 6.07 0.94 4.79
CA THR A 30 7.36 1.32 5.39
C THR A 30 7.30 2.65 6.10
N THR A 31 6.46 3.58 5.59
CA THR A 31 6.39 4.93 6.12
C THR A 31 5.00 5.49 5.85
N THR A 32 4.53 6.35 6.72
CA THR A 32 3.31 7.11 6.47
C THR A 32 3.63 8.60 6.56
N SER A 33 2.93 9.38 5.76
CA SER A 33 3.13 10.84 5.74
C SER A 33 1.76 11.51 5.68
N PRO A 34 1.49 12.48 6.56
CA PRO A 34 0.22 13.19 6.51
C PRO A 34 0.14 14.10 5.29
N SER A 35 -1.05 14.22 4.73
CA SER A 35 -1.30 15.17 3.66
C SER A 35 -2.69 15.74 3.80
N VAL A 36 -3.00 16.77 2.99
CA VAL A 36 -4.31 17.41 3.04
C VAL A 36 -5.44 16.50 2.59
N TYR A 37 -5.10 15.44 1.87
CA TYR A 37 -6.07 14.47 1.36
C TYR A 37 -6.10 13.18 2.18
N GLY A 38 -5.49 13.20 3.36
CA GLY A 38 -5.35 12.04 4.22
C GLY A 38 -3.93 11.49 4.17
N PRO A 39 -3.64 10.42 4.89
CA PRO A 39 -2.28 9.89 4.96
C PRO A 39 -1.84 9.30 3.63
N LEU A 40 -0.57 9.54 3.29
CA LEU A 40 0.10 8.84 2.19
C LEU A 40 0.86 7.68 2.80
N LEU A 41 0.67 6.51 2.21
CA LEU A 41 1.26 5.28 2.70
C LEU A 41 2.30 4.80 1.70
N PHE A 42 3.55 4.78 2.11
CA PHE A 42 4.64 4.30 1.25
C PHE A 42 4.81 2.82 1.50
N VAL A 43 4.71 2.05 0.43
CA VAL A 43 4.69 0.59 0.51
C VAL A 43 5.86 0.01 -0.26
N GLN A 44 6.59 -0.89 0.40
CA GLN A 44 7.60 -1.68 -0.27
C GLN A 44 6.93 -2.93 -0.81
N MET A 45 6.82 -3.01 -2.13
CA MET A 45 6.15 -4.13 -2.77
C MET A 45 7.00 -5.38 -2.70
N ASP A 46 6.36 -6.52 -2.48
CA ASP A 46 7.08 -7.80 -2.40
C ASP A 46 7.82 -8.14 -3.69
N GLU A 47 7.21 -7.83 -4.82
CA GLU A 47 7.80 -8.14 -6.13
C GLU A 47 8.72 -7.06 -6.65
N ASN A 48 8.71 -5.90 -6.01
CA ASN A 48 9.54 -4.78 -6.45
C ASN A 48 10.03 -3.99 -5.24
N PRO A 49 10.87 -4.61 -4.40
CA PRO A 49 11.29 -4.01 -3.13
C PRO A 49 12.15 -2.77 -3.29
N GLU A 50 12.65 -2.51 -4.49
CA GLU A 50 13.47 -1.33 -4.75
C GLU A 50 12.64 -0.06 -4.88
N ASP A 51 11.36 -0.20 -5.22
CA ASP A 51 10.47 0.95 -5.39
C ASP A 51 9.83 1.28 -4.04
N VAL A 52 10.51 2.14 -3.28
CA VAL A 52 10.03 2.55 -1.96
C VAL A 52 9.43 3.96 -1.97
N ASP A 53 9.38 4.58 -3.14
CA ASP A 53 8.92 5.97 -3.27
C ASP A 53 7.47 6.11 -3.72
N THR A 54 6.82 5.00 -4.04
CA THR A 54 5.43 5.05 -4.49
C THR A 54 4.50 5.18 -3.30
N GLY A 55 3.77 6.28 -3.25
CA GLY A 55 2.80 6.54 -2.19
C GLY A 55 1.40 6.15 -2.62
N PHE A 56 0.67 5.54 -1.71
CA PHE A 56 -0.73 5.16 -1.92
C PHE A 56 -1.60 5.86 -0.91
N ARG A 57 -2.87 6.02 -1.26
CA ARG A 57 -3.85 6.47 -0.30
C ARG A 57 -4.41 5.27 0.44
N GLU A 58 -4.97 5.51 1.62
CA GLU A 58 -5.56 4.44 2.41
C GLU A 58 -6.59 3.64 1.63
N ASP A 59 -7.37 4.32 0.79
CA ASP A 59 -8.40 3.66 -0.02
C ASP A 59 -7.84 2.77 -1.13
N ASP A 60 -6.58 2.96 -1.47
CA ASP A 60 -5.92 2.15 -2.50
C ASP A 60 -5.38 0.84 -1.95
N LEU A 61 -5.41 0.67 -0.65
CA LEU A 61 -4.82 -0.46 0.03
C LEU A 61 -5.84 -1.17 0.89
N GLU A 62 -5.65 -2.49 1.01
CA GLU A 62 -6.47 -3.33 1.87
C GLU A 62 -5.52 -4.05 2.83
N GLU A 63 -5.85 -4.06 4.12
CA GLU A 63 -5.03 -4.75 5.10
C GLU A 63 -5.12 -6.26 4.88
N VAL A 64 -3.97 -6.92 4.94
CA VAL A 64 -3.87 -8.37 4.84
C VAL A 64 -3.47 -8.90 6.21
N GLY A 65 -4.30 -9.72 6.80
CA GLY A 65 -4.01 -10.29 8.11
C GLY A 65 -2.90 -11.33 8.00
N GLU A 66 -2.00 -11.32 8.97
CA GLU A 66 -0.87 -12.25 8.97
C GLU A 66 -1.31 -13.70 9.14
N TRP A 67 -2.36 -13.89 9.90
CA TRP A 67 -2.87 -15.23 10.21
C TRP A 67 -3.66 -15.84 9.07
N GLU A 68 -3.94 -15.08 8.05
CA GLU A 68 -4.69 -15.59 6.90
C GLU A 68 -3.89 -16.61 6.10
N ASP A 69 -2.59 -16.59 6.25
CA ASP A 69 -1.71 -17.48 5.54
C ASP A 69 -1.61 -18.87 6.15
N SER A 70 -2.17 -19.02 7.31
CA SER A 70 -2.08 -20.29 8.02
C SER A 70 -3.20 -21.25 7.70
#